data_dc4a6ffeedd9ae6adfd25d5bdf648036
#
_entry.id   dc4a6ffeedd9ae6adfd25d5bdf648036
#
_cell.length_a   1.000
_cell.length_b   1.000
_cell.length_c   1.000
_cell.angle_alpha   90.00
_cell.angle_beta   90.00
_cell.angle_gamma   90.00
#
_symmetry.space_group_name_H-M   'P 1'
#
loop_
_entity.id
_entity.type
_entity.pdbx_description
1 polymer ?
#
loop_
_entity_poly.entity_id
_entity_poly.type
_entity_poly.pdbx_seq_one_letter_code
_entity_poly.pdbx_strand_id
1 'polypeptide(L)'
;ALMDALELAGADETDGDNGLDLSIYGRAYEYIYTGEEDADLVTKNLPPESTFMVFDDTIEQRELFGVYYYVRKDDSDKESKTFIATVLTKNYKYVLNIQDASGPQKLTEEARPHHAAEVPLIEYRNNKLAIGDYELQIPLIDAYNVLMSDRVTDKEQFIDSILALYGALLSDEDAEEAGDHKGGEEAMKHLKKEKLLELPADAKAEYLTRTFDESGVEILKKALEQDIHKFSHIPCMTDESFGGNVSGVAMEFKLLGMENITKIKTRY
;
A
#
# COMPACT_ATOMS: atom_id res chain seq x y z
N ALA A 1 -28.80 23.43 16.50
CA ALA A 1 -29.67 22.50 15.76
C ALA A 1 -28.86 21.67 14.74
N LEU A 2 -28.31 22.28 13.64
CA LEU A 2 -27.57 21.50 12.63
C LEU A 2 -26.26 20.95 13.20
N MET A 3 -25.47 21.78 13.87
CA MET A 3 -24.20 21.36 14.49
C MET A 3 -24.41 20.26 15.54
N ASP A 4 -25.46 20.40 16.35
CA ASP A 4 -25.81 19.39 17.35
C ASP A 4 -26.21 18.06 16.71
N ALA A 5 -26.90 18.09 15.55
CA ALA A 5 -27.26 16.90 14.81
C ALA A 5 -26.02 16.22 14.18
N LEU A 6 -25.07 17.00 13.66
CA LEU A 6 -23.80 16.48 13.12
C LEU A 6 -22.92 15.89 14.22
N GLU A 7 -22.86 16.53 15.39
CA GLU A 7 -22.13 16.01 16.55
C GLU A 7 -22.72 14.68 17.04
N LEU A 8 -24.06 14.59 17.13
CA LEU A 8 -24.75 13.33 17.47
C LEU A 8 -24.54 12.23 16.40
N ALA A 9 -24.45 12.62 15.14
CA ALA A 9 -24.17 11.70 14.02
C ALA A 9 -22.74 11.18 14.00
N GLY A 10 -21.82 11.74 14.80
CA GLY A 10 -20.40 11.38 14.77
C GLY A 10 -19.68 11.87 13.49
N ALA A 11 -20.10 13.02 12.94
CA ALA A 11 -19.58 13.55 11.69
C ALA A 11 -18.05 13.78 11.72
N ASP A 12 -17.50 14.20 12.86
CA ASP A 12 -16.04 14.40 13.01
C ASP A 12 -15.23 13.10 12.77
N GLU A 13 -15.76 11.95 13.21
CA GLU A 13 -15.13 10.65 12.96
C GLU A 13 -15.22 10.28 11.48
N THR A 14 -16.40 10.47 10.88
CA THR A 14 -16.62 10.25 9.45
C THR A 14 -15.73 11.15 8.58
N ASP A 15 -15.54 12.41 8.97
CA ASP A 15 -14.64 13.35 8.29
C ASP A 15 -13.17 12.90 8.37
N GLY A 16 -12.76 12.34 9.51
CA GLY A 16 -11.43 11.74 9.67
C GLY A 16 -11.20 10.57 8.71
N ASP A 17 -12.17 9.66 8.62
CA ASP A 17 -12.13 8.50 7.70
C ASP A 17 -12.17 8.96 6.24
N ASN A 18 -13.02 9.93 5.89
CA ASN A 18 -13.05 10.53 4.56
C ASN A 18 -11.70 11.18 4.19
N GLY A 19 -11.06 11.87 5.15
CA GLY A 19 -9.73 12.47 4.97
C GLY A 19 -8.64 11.42 4.67
N LEU A 20 -8.72 10.27 5.34
CA LEU A 20 -7.83 9.13 5.09
C LEU A 20 -8.05 8.54 3.70
N ASP A 21 -9.31 8.28 3.33
CA ASP A 21 -9.66 7.75 2.01
C ASP A 21 -9.26 8.69 0.88
N LEU A 22 -9.45 10.00 1.05
CA LEU A 22 -8.96 11.00 0.10
C LEU A 22 -7.45 10.89 -0.11
N SER A 23 -6.69 10.67 0.95
CA SER A 23 -5.23 10.55 0.87
C SER A 23 -4.80 9.25 0.20
N ILE A 24 -5.53 8.15 0.40
CA ILE A 24 -5.21 6.82 -0.14
C ILE A 24 -5.72 6.65 -1.57
N TYR A 25 -7.02 6.87 -1.78
CA TYR A 25 -7.71 6.54 -3.04
C TYR A 25 -7.94 7.76 -3.94
N GLY A 26 -7.69 8.96 -3.43
CA GLY A 26 -8.00 10.20 -4.14
C GLY A 26 -9.48 10.57 -4.16
N ARG A 27 -10.33 9.72 -3.62
CA ARG A 27 -11.78 9.88 -3.49
C ARG A 27 -12.23 9.35 -2.14
N ALA A 28 -13.30 9.95 -1.59
CA ALA A 28 -14.03 9.45 -0.44
C ALA A 28 -15.52 9.54 -0.69
N TYR A 29 -16.28 8.69 -0.04
CA TYR A 29 -17.72 8.62 -0.19
C TYR A 29 -18.39 8.64 1.17
N GLU A 30 -19.34 9.54 1.33
CA GLU A 30 -20.13 9.66 2.53
C GLU A 30 -21.59 9.40 2.23
N TYR A 31 -22.19 8.47 2.96
CA TYR A 31 -23.61 8.18 2.91
C TYR A 31 -24.33 8.82 4.09
N ILE A 32 -25.30 9.68 3.78
CA ILE A 32 -26.10 10.40 4.76
C ILE A 32 -27.53 9.85 4.75
N TYR A 33 -28.02 9.42 5.89
CA TYR A 33 -29.38 8.91 6.01
C TYR A 33 -29.98 9.18 7.39
N THR A 34 -31.28 8.98 7.52
CA THR A 34 -31.97 9.05 8.81
C THR A 34 -32.17 7.66 9.39
N GLY A 35 -31.92 7.52 10.70
CA GLY A 35 -32.15 6.28 11.43
C GLY A 35 -33.61 5.83 11.35
N GLU A 36 -33.86 4.54 11.41
CA GLU A 36 -35.23 3.99 11.27
C GLU A 36 -36.07 4.22 12.53
N GLU A 37 -35.46 4.27 13.72
CA GLU A 37 -36.19 4.35 15.00
C GLU A 37 -36.39 5.81 15.50
N ASP A 38 -35.34 6.63 15.46
CA ASP A 38 -35.33 7.95 16.08
C ASP A 38 -35.32 9.13 15.10
N ALA A 39 -35.30 8.85 13.79
CA ALA A 39 -35.14 9.84 12.72
C ALA A 39 -33.90 10.73 12.86
N ASP A 40 -32.91 10.28 13.62
CA ASP A 40 -31.64 10.97 13.79
C ASP A 40 -30.81 10.92 12.51
N LEU A 41 -30.06 11.98 12.28
CA LEU A 41 -29.12 12.03 11.17
C LEU A 41 -27.98 11.04 11.43
N VAL A 42 -27.64 10.24 10.42
CA VAL A 42 -26.51 9.30 10.47
C VAL A 42 -25.62 9.56 9.26
N THR A 43 -24.32 9.69 9.51
CA THR A 43 -23.30 9.80 8.49
C THR A 43 -22.41 8.53 8.52
N LYS A 44 -22.05 8.03 7.36
CA LYS A 44 -21.16 6.86 7.25
C LYS A 44 -20.19 7.02 6.08
N ASN A 45 -18.92 6.86 6.37
CA ASN A 45 -17.91 6.65 5.34
C ASN A 45 -18.14 5.31 4.66
N LEU A 46 -18.07 5.27 3.32
CA LEU A 46 -18.17 4.07 2.51
C LEU A 46 -16.86 3.80 1.78
N PRO A 47 -16.42 2.51 1.71
CA PRO A 47 -15.16 2.17 1.09
C PRO A 47 -15.12 2.56 -0.39
N PRO A 48 -14.13 3.37 -0.84
CA PRO A 48 -14.01 3.78 -2.25
C PRO A 48 -13.84 2.64 -3.23
N GLU A 49 -13.33 1.48 -2.79
CA GLU A 49 -13.15 0.27 -3.60
C GLU A 49 -14.47 -0.35 -4.04
N SER A 50 -15.54 -0.08 -3.31
CA SER A 50 -16.86 -0.68 -3.55
C SER A 50 -17.97 0.35 -3.68
N THR A 51 -17.62 1.62 -3.84
CA THR A 51 -18.57 2.73 -3.94
C THR A 51 -18.23 3.60 -5.15
N PHE A 52 -19.24 4.05 -5.85
CA PHE A 52 -19.08 4.99 -6.96
C PHE A 52 -20.35 5.83 -7.18
N MET A 53 -20.14 7.02 -7.69
CA MET A 53 -21.19 7.94 -8.12
C MET A 53 -21.29 7.99 -9.64
N VAL A 54 -22.50 8.06 -10.18
CA VAL A 54 -22.75 8.24 -11.61
C VAL A 54 -23.32 9.63 -11.83
N PHE A 55 -22.66 10.35 -12.73
CA PHE A 55 -23.04 11.71 -13.14
C PHE A 55 -23.64 11.70 -14.54
N ASP A 56 -24.41 12.73 -14.87
CA ASP A 56 -24.85 12.95 -16.25
C ASP A 56 -23.66 13.39 -17.14
N ASP A 57 -23.87 13.34 -18.45
CA ASP A 57 -22.88 13.71 -19.47
C ASP A 57 -22.92 15.21 -19.83
N THR A 58 -23.65 16.01 -19.06
CA THR A 58 -23.71 17.46 -19.24
C THR A 58 -22.50 18.16 -18.61
N ILE A 59 -22.28 19.42 -19.00
CA ILE A 59 -21.21 20.24 -18.40
C ILE A 59 -21.41 20.41 -16.88
N GLU A 60 -22.65 20.34 -16.41
CA GLU A 60 -23.02 20.51 -14.99
C GLU A 60 -22.69 19.27 -14.17
N GLN A 61 -22.51 18.09 -14.80
CA GLN A 61 -22.20 16.83 -14.14
C GLN A 61 -23.10 16.56 -12.92
N ARG A 62 -24.41 16.59 -13.12
CA ARG A 62 -25.38 16.37 -12.04
C ARG A 62 -25.34 14.91 -11.60
N GLU A 63 -25.45 14.70 -10.31
CA GLU A 63 -25.54 13.38 -9.72
C GLU A 63 -26.83 12.67 -10.15
N LEU A 64 -26.69 11.51 -10.77
CA LEU A 64 -27.83 10.67 -11.18
C LEU A 64 -28.16 9.65 -10.10
N PHE A 65 -27.18 8.88 -9.67
CA PHE A 65 -27.30 7.90 -8.59
C PHE A 65 -25.95 7.49 -8.06
N GLY A 66 -25.92 7.06 -6.81
CA GLY A 66 -24.77 6.44 -6.17
C GLY A 66 -24.97 4.95 -5.98
N VAL A 67 -23.89 4.20 -5.99
CA VAL A 67 -23.90 2.75 -5.78
C VAL A 67 -22.82 2.38 -4.78
N TYR A 68 -23.18 1.58 -3.79
CA TYR A 68 -22.22 0.84 -3.01
C TYR A 68 -22.57 -0.64 -2.98
N TYR A 69 -21.56 -1.51 -2.95
CA TYR A 69 -21.77 -2.94 -2.97
C TYR A 69 -20.84 -3.67 -2.01
N TYR A 70 -21.27 -4.84 -1.58
CA TYR A 70 -20.43 -5.75 -0.81
C TYR A 70 -20.63 -7.18 -1.28
N VAL A 71 -19.61 -8.01 -1.03
CA VAL A 71 -19.65 -9.41 -1.40
C VAL A 71 -20.10 -10.23 -0.19
N ARG A 72 -21.24 -10.89 -0.31
CA ARG A 72 -21.70 -11.87 0.65
C ARG A 72 -21.16 -13.24 0.27
N LYS A 73 -20.39 -13.84 1.16
CA LYS A 73 -19.95 -15.25 1.04
C LYS A 73 -21.04 -16.13 1.63
N ASP A 74 -21.46 -17.14 0.90
CA ASP A 74 -22.34 -18.17 1.46
C ASP A 74 -21.49 -19.17 2.25
N ASP A 75 -21.84 -19.41 3.53
CA ASP A 75 -21.11 -20.35 4.39
C ASP A 75 -21.25 -21.81 3.92
N SER A 76 -22.26 -22.10 3.11
CA SER A 76 -22.54 -23.44 2.58
C SER A 76 -21.79 -23.76 1.27
N ASP A 77 -21.40 -22.73 0.50
CA ASP A 77 -20.69 -22.87 -0.78
C ASP A 77 -19.61 -21.81 -0.91
N LYS A 78 -18.34 -22.21 -0.65
CA LYS A 78 -17.19 -21.30 -0.67
C LYS A 78 -16.87 -20.69 -2.04
N GLU A 79 -17.43 -21.22 -3.12
CA GLU A 79 -17.22 -20.73 -4.48
C GLU A 79 -18.31 -19.75 -4.92
N SER A 80 -19.48 -19.76 -4.29
CA SER A 80 -20.59 -18.87 -4.62
C SER A 80 -20.37 -17.48 -3.99
N LYS A 81 -20.13 -16.49 -4.81
CA LYS A 81 -20.05 -15.08 -4.42
C LYS A 81 -21.33 -14.35 -4.88
N THR A 82 -22.07 -13.83 -3.93
CA THR A 82 -23.23 -12.99 -4.20
C THR A 82 -22.86 -11.54 -3.93
N PHE A 83 -23.03 -10.67 -4.92
CA PHE A 83 -22.88 -9.23 -4.74
C PHE A 83 -24.22 -8.62 -4.33
N ILE A 84 -24.23 -7.89 -3.24
CA ILE A 84 -25.37 -7.09 -2.83
C ILE A 84 -25.02 -5.64 -3.11
N ALA A 85 -25.74 -5.02 -4.05
CA ALA A 85 -25.55 -3.64 -4.45
C ALA A 85 -26.74 -2.80 -3.97
N THR A 86 -26.42 -1.70 -3.31
CA THR A 86 -27.42 -0.66 -2.96
C THR A 86 -27.25 0.49 -3.93
N VAL A 87 -28.34 0.83 -4.60
CA VAL A 87 -28.42 1.95 -5.54
C VAL A 87 -29.24 3.06 -4.90
N LEU A 88 -28.64 4.23 -4.76
CA LEU A 88 -29.23 5.43 -4.18
C LEU A 88 -29.51 6.43 -5.30
N THR A 89 -30.78 6.63 -5.61
CA THR A 89 -31.23 7.67 -6.55
C THR A 89 -31.69 8.89 -5.79
N LYS A 90 -32.13 9.92 -6.48
CA LYS A 90 -32.67 11.12 -5.84
C LYS A 90 -33.84 10.87 -4.87
N ASN A 91 -34.66 9.85 -5.13
CA ASN A 91 -35.90 9.63 -4.35
C ASN A 91 -35.95 8.27 -3.65
N TYR A 92 -35.24 7.26 -4.17
CA TYR A 92 -35.41 5.88 -3.74
C TYR A 92 -34.06 5.19 -3.53
N LYS A 93 -34.06 4.29 -2.55
CA LYS A 93 -33.03 3.29 -2.29
C LYS A 93 -33.49 1.95 -2.86
N TYR A 94 -32.64 1.31 -3.66
CA TYR A 94 -32.85 -0.03 -4.21
C TYR A 94 -31.77 -0.96 -3.69
N VAL A 95 -32.14 -2.19 -3.34
CA VAL A 95 -31.20 -3.24 -2.98
C VAL A 95 -31.29 -4.37 -4.01
N LEU A 96 -30.19 -4.63 -4.70
CA LEU A 96 -30.07 -5.60 -5.77
C LEU A 96 -29.21 -6.77 -5.30
N ASN A 97 -29.65 -7.98 -5.64
CA ASN A 97 -28.84 -9.19 -5.44
C ASN A 97 -28.32 -9.64 -6.82
N ILE A 98 -27.01 -9.56 -7.01
CA ILE A 98 -26.34 -9.84 -8.27
C ILE A 98 -25.59 -11.17 -8.12
N GLN A 99 -26.18 -12.25 -8.62
CA GLN A 99 -25.55 -13.58 -8.65
C GLN A 99 -24.80 -13.81 -9.97
N ASP A 100 -25.33 -13.26 -11.06
CA ASP A 100 -24.75 -13.35 -12.40
C ASP A 100 -24.82 -11.97 -13.07
N ALA A 101 -23.66 -11.47 -13.51
CA ALA A 101 -23.57 -10.16 -14.18
C ALA A 101 -24.28 -10.13 -15.55
N SER A 102 -24.48 -11.27 -16.18
CA SER A 102 -25.13 -11.40 -17.49
C SER A 102 -26.64 -11.64 -17.42
N GLY A 103 -27.17 -11.95 -16.24
CA GLY A 103 -28.59 -12.23 -16.03
C GLY A 103 -29.43 -11.01 -15.63
N PRO A 104 -30.77 -11.12 -15.69
CA PRO A 104 -31.63 -10.08 -15.18
C PRO A 104 -31.48 -9.92 -13.68
N GLN A 105 -31.17 -8.71 -13.24
CA GLN A 105 -30.98 -8.40 -11.83
C GLN A 105 -32.34 -8.40 -11.11
N LYS A 106 -32.35 -8.98 -9.91
CA LYS A 106 -33.57 -9.02 -9.09
C LYS A 106 -33.43 -8.01 -7.94
N LEU A 107 -34.47 -7.22 -7.76
CA LEU A 107 -34.64 -6.47 -6.52
C LEU A 107 -34.79 -7.45 -5.34
N THR A 108 -34.00 -7.28 -4.33
CA THR A 108 -34.08 -8.07 -3.10
C THR A 108 -35.21 -7.56 -2.19
N GLU A 109 -35.44 -6.24 -2.24
CA GLU A 109 -36.46 -5.55 -1.45
C GLU A 109 -37.20 -4.56 -2.34
N GLU A 110 -38.43 -4.18 -1.95
CA GLU A 110 -39.16 -3.10 -2.58
C GLU A 110 -38.39 -1.78 -2.45
N ALA A 111 -38.50 -0.92 -3.47
CA ALA A 111 -37.86 0.40 -3.47
C ALA A 111 -38.36 1.22 -2.27
N ARG A 112 -37.44 1.66 -1.42
CA ARG A 112 -37.76 2.47 -0.23
C ARG A 112 -37.47 3.94 -0.49
N PRO A 113 -38.43 4.86 -0.27
CA PRO A 113 -38.13 6.28 -0.34
C PRO A 113 -37.22 6.67 0.85
N HIS A 114 -36.22 7.51 0.60
CA HIS A 114 -35.29 7.98 1.66
C HIS A 114 -35.55 9.44 2.04
N HIS A 115 -36.47 10.14 1.37
CA HIS A 115 -36.92 11.52 1.65
C HIS A 115 -35.81 12.59 1.66
N ALA A 116 -34.61 12.29 1.20
CA ALA A 116 -33.57 13.29 0.92
C ALA A 116 -33.95 14.09 -0.35
N ALA A 117 -33.56 15.36 -0.38
CA ALA A 117 -33.84 16.22 -1.54
C ALA A 117 -33.00 15.89 -2.76
N GLU A 118 -31.82 15.28 -2.56
CA GLU A 118 -30.86 14.88 -3.57
C GLU A 118 -30.37 13.43 -3.32
N VAL A 119 -29.44 12.94 -4.13
CA VAL A 119 -28.81 11.63 -3.90
C VAL A 119 -28.11 11.65 -2.56
N PRO A 120 -28.41 10.74 -1.60
CA PRO A 120 -27.86 10.79 -0.25
C PRO A 120 -26.44 10.18 -0.14
N LEU A 121 -25.71 10.15 -1.23
CA LEU A 121 -24.32 9.77 -1.30
C LEU A 121 -23.52 10.95 -1.84
N ILE A 122 -22.45 11.32 -1.13
CA ILE A 122 -21.59 12.45 -1.49
C ILE A 122 -20.23 11.89 -1.92
N GLU A 123 -19.73 12.32 -3.07
CA GLU A 123 -18.37 12.04 -3.52
C GLU A 123 -17.47 13.26 -3.22
N TYR A 124 -16.43 13.04 -2.44
CA TYR A 124 -15.36 14.00 -2.22
C TYR A 124 -14.16 13.63 -3.09
N ARG A 125 -13.43 14.64 -3.58
CA ARG A 125 -12.22 14.46 -4.39
C ARG A 125 -11.03 15.09 -3.70
N ASN A 126 -9.92 14.38 -3.65
CA ASN A 126 -8.69 14.89 -3.08
C ASN A 126 -8.11 16.07 -3.89
N ASN A 127 -8.27 16.02 -5.20
CA ASN A 127 -7.80 17.03 -6.14
C ASN A 127 -8.56 16.90 -7.47
N LYS A 128 -8.28 17.78 -8.43
CA LYS A 128 -8.92 17.78 -9.75
C LYS A 128 -8.82 16.44 -10.50
N LEU A 129 -7.75 15.68 -10.28
CA LEU A 129 -7.49 14.40 -10.94
C LEU A 129 -8.09 13.22 -10.16
N ALA A 130 -8.57 13.46 -8.92
CA ALA A 130 -9.06 12.44 -8.01
C ALA A 130 -8.04 11.30 -7.78
N ILE A 131 -6.77 11.67 -7.54
CA ILE A 131 -5.66 10.77 -7.22
C ILE A 131 -5.21 10.94 -5.78
N GLY A 132 -4.69 9.86 -5.19
CA GLY A 132 -4.15 9.85 -3.83
C GLY A 132 -2.87 10.68 -3.69
N ASP A 133 -2.50 11.00 -2.46
CA ASP A 133 -1.36 11.88 -2.17
C ASP A 133 -0.02 11.26 -2.56
N TYR A 134 0.11 9.94 -2.44
CA TYR A 134 1.36 9.22 -2.72
C TYR A 134 1.38 8.55 -4.10
N GLU A 135 0.30 8.61 -4.85
CA GLU A 135 0.14 7.87 -6.11
C GLU A 135 1.22 8.21 -7.14
N LEU A 136 1.59 9.49 -7.22
CA LEU A 136 2.68 9.94 -8.09
C LEU A 136 4.07 9.48 -7.63
N GLN A 137 4.22 9.08 -6.36
CA GLN A 137 5.47 8.61 -5.77
C GLN A 137 5.61 7.09 -5.79
N ILE A 138 4.57 6.33 -6.18
CA ILE A 138 4.62 4.87 -6.24
C ILE A 138 5.88 4.34 -6.94
N PRO A 139 6.30 4.85 -8.12
CA PRO A 139 7.51 4.36 -8.78
C PRO A 139 8.80 4.55 -7.96
N LEU A 140 8.90 5.63 -7.18
CA LEU A 140 10.05 5.88 -6.30
C LEU A 140 10.00 4.97 -5.06
N ILE A 141 8.81 4.75 -4.51
CA ILE A 141 8.59 3.84 -3.38
C ILE A 141 8.93 2.41 -3.79
N ASP A 142 8.50 1.98 -4.97
CA ASP A 142 8.81 0.66 -5.51
C ASP A 142 10.32 0.50 -5.73
N ALA A 143 10.98 1.50 -6.31
CA ALA A 143 12.44 1.48 -6.48
C ALA A 143 13.17 1.39 -5.14
N TYR A 144 12.70 2.09 -4.11
CA TYR A 144 13.25 2.00 -2.75
C TYR A 144 13.04 0.59 -2.16
N ASN A 145 11.86 0.02 -2.29
CA ASN A 145 11.55 -1.32 -1.80
C ASN A 145 12.39 -2.40 -2.47
N VAL A 146 12.57 -2.32 -3.80
CA VAL A 146 13.45 -3.22 -4.54
C VAL A 146 14.89 -3.10 -4.07
N LEU A 147 15.42 -1.87 -3.96
CA LEU A 147 16.77 -1.63 -3.47
C LEU A 147 17.00 -2.22 -2.08
N MET A 148 16.04 -2.07 -1.17
CA MET A 148 16.14 -2.62 0.18
C MET A 148 16.06 -4.15 0.20
N SER A 149 15.20 -4.74 -0.63
CA SER A 149 15.08 -6.18 -0.78
C SER A 149 16.37 -6.80 -1.35
N ASP A 150 16.93 -6.18 -2.39
CA ASP A 150 18.18 -6.63 -3.01
C ASP A 150 19.35 -6.54 -2.01
N ARG A 151 19.40 -5.45 -1.20
CA ARG A 151 20.41 -5.28 -0.16
C ARG A 151 20.37 -6.40 0.89
N VAL A 152 19.17 -6.83 1.29
CA VAL A 152 19.01 -7.95 2.23
C VAL A 152 19.46 -9.25 1.58
N THR A 153 18.99 -9.53 0.36
CA THR A 153 19.33 -10.73 -0.40
C THR A 153 20.85 -10.83 -0.68
N ASP A 154 21.48 -9.72 -1.06
CA ASP A 154 22.92 -9.66 -1.27
C ASP A 154 23.70 -9.97 0.02
N LYS A 155 23.23 -9.49 1.18
CA LYS A 155 23.85 -9.84 2.47
C LYS A 155 23.66 -11.30 2.85
N GLU A 156 22.51 -11.88 2.55
CA GLU A 156 22.26 -13.31 2.75
C GLU A 156 23.19 -14.16 1.88
N GLN A 157 23.32 -13.81 0.59
CA GLN A 157 24.23 -14.50 -0.35
C GLN A 157 25.72 -14.31 0.02
N PHE A 158 26.07 -13.20 0.67
CA PHE A 158 27.43 -12.99 1.16
C PHE A 158 27.83 -13.99 2.26
N ILE A 159 26.87 -14.48 3.02
CA ILE A 159 27.11 -15.51 4.05
C ILE A 159 27.44 -16.86 3.38
N ASP A 160 26.98 -17.11 2.17
CA ASP A 160 27.25 -18.30 1.37
C ASP A 160 28.50 -18.13 0.48
N SER A 161 29.54 -17.49 1.01
CA SER A 161 30.80 -17.31 0.28
C SER A 161 31.42 -18.64 -0.16
N ILE A 162 31.86 -18.69 -1.43
CA ILE A 162 32.47 -19.88 -2.02
C ILE A 162 33.93 -19.93 -1.58
N LEU A 163 34.34 -21.02 -0.91
CA LEU A 163 35.75 -21.30 -0.64
C LEU A 163 36.40 -21.83 -1.90
N ALA A 164 37.29 -21.04 -2.49
CA ALA A 164 38.14 -21.47 -3.63
C ALA A 164 39.47 -21.99 -3.12
N LEU A 165 39.83 -23.19 -3.56
CA LEU A 165 41.09 -23.83 -3.26
C LEU A 165 41.94 -23.90 -4.54
N TYR A 166 43.12 -23.29 -4.51
CA TYR A 166 44.03 -23.27 -5.63
C TYR A 166 45.25 -24.16 -5.29
N GLY A 167 45.62 -25.04 -6.21
CA GLY A 167 46.81 -25.91 -6.08
C GLY A 167 46.68 -27.04 -5.04
N ALA A 168 45.49 -27.18 -4.44
CA ALA A 168 45.23 -28.31 -3.55
C ALA A 168 44.59 -29.44 -4.35
N LEU A 169 45.31 -30.53 -4.51
CA LEU A 169 44.75 -31.80 -4.92
C LEU A 169 44.16 -32.45 -3.65
N LEU A 170 42.85 -32.43 -3.56
CA LEU A 170 42.13 -33.17 -2.52
C LEU A 170 41.92 -34.62 -2.92
N SER A 171 42.93 -35.23 -3.54
CA SER A 171 42.95 -36.65 -3.92
C SER A 171 43.96 -37.40 -3.10
N ASP A 172 43.51 -38.40 -2.39
CA ASP A 172 44.39 -39.43 -1.88
C ASP A 172 45.07 -40.14 -3.08
N GLU A 173 46.34 -40.48 -2.97
CA GLU A 173 47.11 -41.15 -4.02
C GLU A 173 46.50 -42.47 -4.47
N ASP A 174 45.50 -43.01 -3.76
CA ASP A 174 44.77 -44.22 -4.06
C ASP A 174 43.51 -44.01 -4.96
N ALA A 175 43.17 -42.77 -5.32
CA ALA A 175 41.97 -42.47 -6.12
C ALA A 175 42.20 -42.48 -7.63
N GLU A 176 43.41 -42.69 -8.11
CA GLU A 176 43.71 -42.71 -9.55
C GLU A 176 43.09 -43.93 -10.32
N GLU A 177 42.69 -44.99 -9.62
CA GLU A 177 42.08 -46.17 -10.26
C GLU A 177 40.58 -46.17 -10.36
N ALA A 178 39.84 -45.27 -9.69
CA ALA A 178 38.39 -45.41 -9.55
C ALA A 178 37.53 -44.27 -10.15
N GLY A 179 38.10 -43.15 -10.61
CA GLY A 179 37.30 -42.06 -11.21
C GLY A 179 36.27 -41.45 -10.26
N ASP A 180 36.42 -41.58 -8.95
CA ASP A 180 35.45 -41.24 -7.95
C ASP A 180 35.94 -40.04 -7.10
N HIS A 181 35.24 -38.93 -7.17
CA HIS A 181 35.56 -37.67 -6.49
C HIS A 181 35.29 -37.71 -4.97
N LYS A 182 35.44 -38.84 -4.30
CA LYS A 182 35.11 -39.02 -2.89
C LYS A 182 35.98 -38.20 -1.92
N GLY A 183 37.25 -37.97 -2.29
CA GLY A 183 38.17 -37.20 -1.43
C GLY A 183 37.73 -35.77 -1.20
N GLY A 184 37.10 -35.12 -2.18
CA GLY A 184 36.55 -33.78 -2.05
C GLY A 184 35.35 -33.68 -1.13
N GLU A 185 34.49 -34.69 -1.10
CA GLU A 185 33.32 -34.72 -0.19
C GLU A 185 33.74 -34.94 1.26
N GLU A 186 34.74 -35.79 1.52
CA GLU A 186 35.23 -36.01 2.89
C GLU A 186 35.97 -34.80 3.44
N ALA A 187 36.80 -34.14 2.62
CA ALA A 187 37.43 -32.88 2.99
C ALA A 187 36.40 -31.76 3.32
N MET A 188 35.32 -31.69 2.56
CA MET A 188 34.21 -30.78 2.82
C MET A 188 33.43 -31.14 4.10
N LYS A 189 33.28 -32.42 4.40
CA LYS A 189 32.67 -32.89 5.68
C LYS A 189 33.56 -32.57 6.86
N HIS A 190 34.87 -32.75 6.75
CA HIS A 190 35.87 -32.36 7.79
C HIS A 190 35.85 -30.86 7.99
N LEU A 191 35.88 -30.05 6.94
CA LEU A 191 35.80 -28.59 7.03
C LEU A 191 34.52 -28.11 7.75
N LYS A 192 33.38 -28.72 7.42
CA LYS A 192 32.10 -28.37 8.07
C LYS A 192 32.05 -28.80 9.55
N LYS A 193 32.67 -29.91 9.90
CA LYS A 193 32.61 -30.48 11.25
C LYS A 193 33.66 -29.87 12.19
N GLU A 194 34.88 -29.74 11.73
CA GLU A 194 36.04 -29.36 12.55
C GLU A 194 36.52 -27.93 12.34
N LYS A 195 35.96 -27.25 11.28
CA LYS A 195 36.34 -25.89 10.87
C LYS A 195 37.86 -25.72 10.65
N LEU A 196 38.56 -26.82 10.37
CA LEU A 196 39.99 -26.89 10.09
C LEU A 196 40.18 -27.30 8.63
N LEU A 197 41.07 -26.61 7.93
CA LEU A 197 41.50 -26.95 6.56
C LEU A 197 43.01 -27.01 6.54
N GLU A 198 43.56 -28.20 6.41
CA GLU A 198 44.97 -28.39 6.17
C GLU A 198 45.29 -28.35 4.69
N LEU A 199 46.18 -27.48 4.28
CA LEU A 199 46.55 -27.29 2.88
C LEU A 199 48.03 -27.65 2.67
N PRO A 200 48.40 -28.23 1.51
CA PRO A 200 49.78 -28.38 1.10
C PRO A 200 50.52 -27.04 1.06
N ALA A 201 51.87 -27.08 1.14
CA ALA A 201 52.67 -25.87 1.24
C ALA A 201 52.51 -24.87 0.09
N ASP A 202 52.11 -25.36 -1.10
CA ASP A 202 51.94 -24.56 -2.31
C ASP A 202 50.44 -24.24 -2.60
N ALA A 203 49.52 -24.66 -1.74
CA ALA A 203 48.11 -24.43 -1.91
C ALA A 203 47.65 -23.15 -1.24
N LYS A 204 46.71 -22.49 -1.87
CA LYS A 204 46.07 -21.27 -1.37
C LYS A 204 44.57 -21.47 -1.22
N ALA A 205 44.03 -21.11 -0.06
CA ALA A 205 42.58 -21.03 0.14
C ALA A 205 42.17 -19.57 0.17
N GLU A 206 41.16 -19.23 -0.56
CA GLU A 206 40.59 -17.89 -0.65
C GLU A 206 39.09 -17.95 -0.67
N TYR A 207 38.40 -17.13 0.11
CA TYR A 207 36.97 -16.96 -0.06
C TYR A 207 36.71 -16.03 -1.23
N LEU A 208 36.02 -16.53 -2.22
CA LEU A 208 35.51 -15.70 -3.31
C LEU A 208 34.32 -14.90 -2.75
N THR A 209 34.62 -13.71 -2.27
CA THR A 209 33.62 -12.77 -1.82
C THR A 209 33.40 -11.72 -2.89
N ARG A 210 32.12 -11.49 -3.23
CA ARG A 210 31.78 -10.34 -4.06
C ARG A 210 32.01 -9.07 -3.26
N THR A 211 32.78 -8.14 -3.78
CA THR A 211 32.92 -6.80 -3.15
C THR A 211 31.60 -6.06 -3.32
N PHE A 212 30.91 -5.82 -2.23
CA PHE A 212 29.66 -5.08 -2.21
C PHE A 212 29.96 -3.58 -2.06
N ASP A 213 29.46 -2.76 -2.97
CA ASP A 213 29.57 -1.29 -2.86
C ASP A 213 28.47 -0.74 -1.93
N GLU A 214 28.67 -0.90 -0.62
CA GLU A 214 27.74 -0.34 0.37
C GLU A 214 27.60 1.18 0.26
N SER A 215 28.66 1.87 -0.16
CA SER A 215 28.67 3.32 -0.25
C SER A 215 27.75 3.82 -1.38
N GLY A 216 27.79 3.17 -2.54
CA GLY A 216 26.93 3.48 -3.68
C GLY A 216 25.45 3.22 -3.37
N VAL A 217 25.17 2.09 -2.72
CA VAL A 217 23.82 1.72 -2.29
C VAL A 217 23.26 2.73 -1.26
N GLU A 218 24.06 3.15 -0.29
CA GLU A 218 23.62 4.11 0.73
C GLU A 218 23.36 5.50 0.11
N ILE A 219 24.17 5.93 -0.86
CA ILE A 219 23.94 7.19 -1.59
C ILE A 219 22.62 7.12 -2.37
N LEU A 220 22.38 6.02 -3.09
CA LEU A 220 21.16 5.82 -3.86
C LEU A 220 19.92 5.78 -2.94
N LYS A 221 20.01 5.05 -1.83
CA LYS A 221 18.97 4.99 -0.81
C LYS A 221 18.59 6.39 -0.32
N LYS A 222 19.59 7.19 0.11
CA LYS A 222 19.35 8.56 0.58
C LYS A 222 18.75 9.46 -0.50
N ALA A 223 19.18 9.31 -1.74
CA ALA A 223 18.62 10.06 -2.85
C ALA A 223 17.13 9.72 -3.08
N LEU A 224 16.77 8.44 -3.07
CA LEU A 224 15.38 7.99 -3.20
C LEU A 224 14.51 8.50 -2.03
N GLU A 225 15.01 8.39 -0.78
CA GLU A 225 14.31 8.93 0.40
C GLU A 225 14.05 10.43 0.27
N GLN A 226 15.06 11.20 -0.12
CA GLN A 226 14.94 12.64 -0.31
C GLN A 226 13.95 13.00 -1.43
N ASP A 227 13.98 12.28 -2.54
CA ASP A 227 13.09 12.53 -3.66
C ASP A 227 11.63 12.16 -3.32
N ILE A 228 11.38 11.07 -2.58
CA ILE A 228 10.05 10.70 -2.08
C ILE A 228 9.50 11.86 -1.22
N HIS A 229 10.26 12.35 -0.25
CA HIS A 229 9.84 13.46 0.60
C HIS A 229 9.65 14.76 -0.17
N LYS A 230 10.53 15.07 -1.12
CA LYS A 230 10.48 16.27 -1.95
C LYS A 230 9.25 16.30 -2.84
N PHE A 231 8.93 15.19 -3.52
CA PHE A 231 7.80 15.15 -4.45
C PHE A 231 6.45 14.93 -3.74
N SER A 232 6.44 14.31 -2.56
CA SER A 232 5.24 14.26 -1.71
C SER A 232 4.93 15.58 -1.02
N HIS A 233 5.88 16.55 -1.03
CA HIS A 233 5.81 17.78 -0.24
C HIS A 233 5.70 17.56 1.28
N ILE A 234 6.00 16.36 1.75
CA ILE A 234 6.02 16.00 3.17
C ILE A 234 7.47 16.07 3.64
N PRO A 235 7.79 16.94 4.60
CA PRO A 235 9.17 17.04 5.09
C PRO A 235 9.58 15.75 5.80
N CYS A 236 10.84 15.37 5.63
CA CYS A 236 11.43 14.28 6.41
C CYS A 236 11.53 14.70 7.88
N MET A 237 10.76 14.06 8.75
CA MET A 237 10.71 14.36 10.18
C MET A 237 11.86 13.74 10.99
N THR A 238 12.94 13.30 10.33
CA THR A 238 14.12 12.76 11.00
C THR A 238 14.93 13.86 11.69
N ASP A 239 15.67 13.49 12.71
CA ASP A 239 16.44 14.39 13.57
C ASP A 239 17.40 15.32 12.82
N GLU A 240 18.00 14.87 11.72
CA GLU A 240 18.89 15.68 10.91
C GLU A 240 18.17 16.87 10.26
N SER A 241 16.90 16.71 9.93
CA SER A 241 16.12 17.75 9.26
C SER A 241 15.40 18.69 10.23
N PHE A 242 15.01 18.21 11.41
CA PHE A 242 14.25 18.95 12.42
C PHE A 242 15.02 19.17 13.73
N GLY A 243 16.14 18.47 13.94
CA GLY A 243 17.04 18.67 15.08
C GLY A 243 17.85 19.96 14.98
N GLY A 244 18.16 20.57 16.11
CA GLY A 244 18.96 21.79 16.22
C GLY A 244 18.16 23.06 16.51
N ASN A 245 18.85 24.19 16.67
CA ASN A 245 18.28 25.50 16.97
C ASN A 245 17.62 26.12 15.71
N VAL A 246 16.53 25.49 15.25
CA VAL A 246 15.74 25.99 14.12
C VAL A 246 14.71 26.98 14.68
N SER A 247 14.68 28.22 14.14
CA SER A 247 13.68 29.21 14.54
C SER A 247 12.26 28.76 14.15
N GLY A 248 11.24 29.19 14.90
CA GLY A 248 9.83 28.89 14.59
C GLY A 248 9.46 29.23 13.15
N VAL A 249 9.94 30.36 12.64
CA VAL A 249 9.71 30.80 11.25
C VAL A 249 10.33 29.83 10.23
N ALA A 250 11.51 29.28 10.50
CA ALA A 250 12.13 28.30 9.60
C ALA A 250 11.37 26.95 9.63
N MET A 251 10.73 26.61 10.76
CA MET A 251 9.84 25.45 10.87
C MET A 251 8.56 25.65 10.01
N GLU A 252 7.93 26.82 10.07
CA GLU A 252 6.78 27.16 9.24
C GLU A 252 7.10 26.99 7.75
N PHE A 253 8.27 27.47 7.30
CA PHE A 253 8.69 27.30 5.91
C PHE A 253 8.86 25.82 5.52
N LYS A 254 9.32 24.96 6.42
CA LYS A 254 9.42 23.51 6.16
C LYS A 254 8.06 22.85 6.01
N LEU A 255 7.05 23.32 6.72
CA LEU A 255 5.69 22.79 6.68
C LEU A 255 4.83 23.39 5.53
N LEU A 256 5.30 24.45 4.88
CA LEU A 256 4.56 25.18 3.82
C LEU A 256 4.08 24.24 2.69
N GLY A 257 4.86 23.20 2.36
CA GLY A 257 4.48 22.21 1.36
C GLY A 257 3.20 21.46 1.76
N MET A 258 3.15 20.97 3.00
CA MET A 258 1.98 20.27 3.56
C MET A 258 0.77 21.18 3.65
N GLU A 259 0.94 22.43 4.09
CA GLU A 259 -0.14 23.41 4.14
C GLU A 259 -0.74 23.69 2.76
N ASN A 260 0.08 23.78 1.72
CA ASN A 260 -0.39 23.98 0.38
C ASN A 260 -1.23 22.81 -0.15
N ILE A 261 -0.83 21.56 0.15
CA ILE A 261 -1.62 20.36 -0.18
C ILE A 261 -2.95 20.40 0.56
N THR A 262 -2.95 20.68 1.86
CA THR A 262 -4.18 20.79 2.65
C THR A 262 -5.13 21.85 2.09
N LYS A 263 -4.60 23.01 1.68
CA LYS A 263 -5.40 24.08 1.04
C LYS A 263 -5.98 23.65 -0.32
N ILE A 264 -5.32 22.75 -1.04
CA ILE A 264 -5.86 22.20 -2.30
C ILE A 264 -7.03 21.25 -1.97
N LYS A 265 -6.86 20.34 -1.01
CA LYS A 265 -7.91 19.39 -0.59
C LYS A 265 -9.19 20.08 -0.15
N THR A 266 -9.10 21.24 0.51
CA THR A 266 -10.29 21.99 0.97
C THR A 266 -11.09 22.66 -0.16
N ARG A 267 -10.66 22.55 -1.42
CA ARG A 267 -11.36 23.12 -2.59
C ARG A 267 -12.30 22.13 -3.28
N TYR A 268 -12.09 20.87 -3.08
CA TYR A 268 -12.76 19.78 -3.79
C TYR A 268 -13.55 18.90 -2.82
#